data_aec4d7dd8da7e1f3eaa0703e0a689022
#
_entry.id   aec4d7dd8da7e1f3eaa0703e0a689022
#
_cell.length_a   1.000
_cell.length_b   1.000
_cell.length_c   1.000
_cell.angle_alpha   90.00
_cell.angle_beta   90.00
_cell.angle_gamma   90.00
#
_symmetry.space_group_name_H-M   'P 1'
#
loop_
_entity.id
_entity.type
_entity.pdbx_description
1 polymer ?
#
loop_
_entity_poly.entity_id
_entity_poly.type
_entity_poly.pdbx_seq_one_letter_code
_entity_poly.pdbx_strand_id
1 'polypeptide(L)'
;MIMSEFSKRVSVMANEVKNFKVLTESLVSPDIISFAGGAPAKEAYPFEIIGDIAKEVFKPDARGFGSVVYGTTMGVVALREAVRDILLKPRGLDVDIDNIMITAGGIQPINMLCQLFINPGDTILVETPTFVHTSMIYKMFQANLVPCEMDDDGLVIADVEAKIKKYHPKMIYTVPTFQNPTGVTLAQDRRKQLAELGSRYDIIILEDDPYREIRYSGEELIPIKAFDQTGNTIFAGSFSKIFSPGSRLGFMVASDEFMDKLCNIKLGTDTCTNTMTQTIAGEFFKQGHYPQHLESLKNLYRSRRDAMVKALDAYFPEGTKHTYPDGGYYVWVELPKELDTGKLAPEVAEKLNVCYGDGSIFFSEGNPEGAGSNCMRMNFSGQPEEVITENLKKLGNFFK
;
A
#
# COMPACT_ATOMS: atom_id res chain seq x y z
N MET A 1 -18.23 23.44 27.91
CA MET A 1 -18.92 22.14 27.72
C MET A 1 -19.31 22.05 26.27
N ILE A 2 -18.83 21.03 25.54
CA ILE A 2 -19.17 20.81 24.12
C ILE A 2 -20.62 20.28 24.13
N MET A 3 -21.55 21.02 23.52
CA MET A 3 -22.98 20.66 23.51
C MET A 3 -23.35 19.79 22.29
N SER A 4 -22.42 19.59 21.33
CA SER A 4 -22.63 18.77 20.14
C SER A 4 -21.98 17.40 20.30
N GLU A 5 -22.69 16.33 19.98
CA GLU A 5 -22.13 14.99 19.90
C GLU A 5 -21.24 14.85 18.66
N PHE A 6 -20.10 14.19 18.81
CA PHE A 6 -19.26 13.82 17.66
C PHE A 6 -19.95 12.74 16.81
N SER A 7 -19.64 12.71 15.52
CA SER A 7 -20.15 11.64 14.67
C SER A 7 -19.62 10.27 15.11
N LYS A 8 -20.44 9.22 14.95
CA LYS A 8 -20.04 7.83 15.27
C LYS A 8 -18.75 7.39 14.58
N ARG A 9 -18.43 7.97 13.42
CA ARG A 9 -17.19 7.69 12.65
C ARG A 9 -15.92 7.92 13.47
N VAL A 10 -15.92 8.88 14.38
CA VAL A 10 -14.74 9.21 15.20
C VAL A 10 -14.46 8.13 16.24
N SER A 11 -15.51 7.57 16.85
CA SER A 11 -15.36 6.56 17.90
C SER A 11 -15.04 5.17 17.37
N VAL A 12 -15.65 4.77 16.23
CA VAL A 12 -15.48 3.39 15.70
C VAL A 12 -14.10 3.09 15.12
N MET A 13 -13.28 4.11 14.82
CA MET A 13 -11.93 3.92 14.30
C MET A 13 -10.82 4.14 15.33
N ALA A 14 -11.17 4.30 16.59
CA ALA A 14 -10.21 4.72 17.63
C ALA A 14 -9.06 3.71 17.84
N ASN A 15 -9.35 2.41 17.78
CA ASN A 15 -8.34 1.36 17.93
C ASN A 15 -7.39 1.32 16.74
N GLU A 16 -7.91 1.37 15.52
CA GLU A 16 -7.11 1.37 14.28
C GLU A 16 -6.23 2.61 14.20
N VAL A 17 -6.72 3.78 14.63
CA VAL A 17 -5.93 5.02 14.73
C VAL A 17 -4.78 4.84 15.72
N LYS A 18 -5.04 4.24 16.89
CA LYS A 18 -3.98 3.93 17.87
C LYS A 18 -2.93 3.01 17.29
N ASN A 19 -3.34 1.91 16.64
CA ASN A 19 -2.44 0.95 16.01
C ASN A 19 -1.60 1.60 14.91
N PHE A 20 -2.22 2.43 14.08
CA PHE A 20 -1.50 3.15 13.01
C PHE A 20 -0.49 4.15 13.56
N LYS A 21 -0.81 4.85 14.65
CA LYS A 21 0.12 5.78 15.33
C LYS A 21 1.37 5.08 15.83
N VAL A 22 1.24 3.90 16.43
CA VAL A 22 2.39 3.10 16.89
C VAL A 22 3.39 2.85 15.74
N LEU A 23 2.91 2.56 14.52
CA LEU A 23 3.77 2.37 13.35
C LEU A 23 4.45 3.66 12.86
N THR A 24 3.83 4.83 13.09
CA THR A 24 4.30 6.11 12.53
C THR A 24 5.10 6.94 13.53
N GLU A 25 4.82 6.86 14.82
CA GLU A 25 5.54 7.61 15.86
C GLU A 25 7.00 7.20 15.96
N SER A 26 7.32 5.93 15.72
CA SER A 26 8.70 5.45 15.65
C SER A 26 9.54 6.06 14.51
N LEU A 27 8.89 6.65 13.50
CA LEU A 27 9.58 7.33 12.40
C LEU A 27 10.13 8.72 12.80
N VAL A 28 9.68 9.27 13.91
CA VAL A 28 9.96 10.66 14.32
C VAL A 28 11.05 10.73 15.41
N SER A 29 11.39 9.62 16.05
CA SER A 29 12.45 9.58 17.06
C SER A 29 13.81 9.37 16.40
N PRO A 30 14.75 10.35 16.48
CA PRO A 30 16.03 10.25 15.80
C PRO A 30 16.96 9.17 16.39
N ASP A 31 16.69 8.71 17.59
CA ASP A 31 17.56 7.78 18.32
C ASP A 31 17.14 6.30 18.17
N ILE A 32 15.97 6.03 17.56
CA ILE A 32 15.44 4.69 17.37
C ILE A 32 15.67 4.20 15.95
N ILE A 33 16.29 3.03 15.82
CA ILE A 33 16.40 2.31 14.55
C ILE A 33 15.05 1.66 14.23
N SER A 34 14.33 2.25 13.29
CA SER A 34 12.99 1.81 12.96
C SER A 34 12.95 0.82 11.79
N PHE A 35 12.40 -0.37 12.05
CA PHE A 35 11.93 -1.34 11.06
C PHE A 35 10.39 -1.40 11.00
N ALA A 36 9.68 -0.51 11.71
CA ALA A 36 8.22 -0.47 11.77
C ALA A 36 7.59 0.29 10.60
N GLY A 37 8.20 1.39 10.18
CA GLY A 37 7.65 2.29 9.16
C GLY A 37 7.65 1.72 7.74
N GLY A 38 7.22 2.53 6.77
CA GLY A 38 7.15 2.14 5.35
C GLY A 38 7.57 3.28 4.42
N ALA A 39 8.45 4.17 4.89
CA ALA A 39 8.98 5.26 4.06
C ALA A 39 10.12 4.76 3.15
N PRO A 40 10.26 5.34 1.94
CA PRO A 40 11.45 5.13 1.13
C PRO A 40 12.73 5.60 1.82
N ALA A 41 13.87 5.05 1.42
CA ALA A 41 15.19 5.51 1.84
C ALA A 41 15.45 6.97 1.44
N LYS A 42 16.36 7.65 2.14
CA LYS A 42 16.77 9.01 1.75
C LYS A 42 17.40 9.04 0.35
N GLU A 43 18.18 8.02 0.03
CA GLU A 43 18.87 7.84 -1.26
C GLU A 43 17.90 7.53 -2.41
N ALA A 44 16.65 7.17 -2.08
CA ALA A 44 15.62 6.86 -3.05
C ALA A 44 14.95 8.09 -3.68
N TYR A 45 15.25 9.29 -3.20
CA TYR A 45 14.63 10.51 -3.72
C TYR A 45 15.51 11.16 -4.79
N PRO A 46 15.01 11.41 -6.01
CA PRO A 46 15.77 12.07 -7.08
C PRO A 46 15.76 13.61 -6.90
N PHE A 47 16.34 14.10 -5.79
CA PHE A 47 16.28 15.50 -5.38
C PHE A 47 16.75 16.49 -6.45
N GLU A 48 17.90 16.23 -7.09
CA GLU A 48 18.45 17.11 -8.12
C GLU A 48 17.52 17.21 -9.33
N ILE A 49 17.04 16.04 -9.81
CA ILE A 49 16.13 15.95 -10.95
C ILE A 49 14.81 16.69 -10.65
N ILE A 50 14.21 16.45 -9.47
CA ILE A 50 12.99 17.14 -9.04
C ILE A 50 13.23 18.65 -8.95
N GLY A 51 14.37 19.08 -8.40
CA GLY A 51 14.72 20.48 -8.27
C GLY A 51 14.88 21.19 -9.62
N ASP A 52 15.53 20.55 -10.58
CA ASP A 52 15.71 21.10 -11.92
C ASP A 52 14.40 21.15 -12.71
N ILE A 53 13.59 20.09 -12.64
CA ILE A 53 12.25 20.08 -13.24
C ILE A 53 11.38 21.19 -12.62
N ALA A 54 11.41 21.38 -11.31
CA ALA A 54 10.63 22.42 -10.65
C ALA A 54 11.02 23.83 -11.13
N LYS A 55 12.32 24.13 -11.31
CA LYS A 55 12.78 25.41 -11.87
C LYS A 55 12.21 25.64 -13.28
N GLU A 56 12.16 24.58 -14.09
CA GLU A 56 11.62 24.67 -15.45
C GLU A 56 10.09 24.81 -15.46
N VAL A 57 9.40 24.10 -14.58
CA VAL A 57 7.92 24.13 -14.48
C VAL A 57 7.43 25.51 -14.03
N PHE A 58 8.14 26.20 -13.12
CA PHE A 58 7.69 27.51 -12.61
C PHE A 58 8.16 28.69 -13.43
N LYS A 59 8.54 28.51 -14.71
CA LYS A 59 8.75 29.61 -15.63
C LYS A 59 7.41 30.29 -15.99
N PRO A 60 7.40 31.62 -16.27
CA PRO A 60 6.19 32.37 -16.61
C PRO A 60 5.75 32.09 -18.05
N ASP A 61 5.42 30.86 -18.37
CA ASP A 61 4.90 30.38 -19.65
C ASP A 61 3.57 29.64 -19.45
N ALA A 62 3.01 29.09 -20.51
CA ALA A 62 1.71 28.39 -20.46
C ALA A 62 1.73 27.17 -19.54
N ARG A 63 2.87 26.45 -19.45
CA ARG A 63 3.04 25.31 -18.56
C ARG A 63 3.11 25.76 -17.09
N GLY A 64 3.91 26.77 -16.83
CA GLY A 64 4.05 27.35 -15.48
C GLY A 64 2.72 27.91 -14.99
N PHE A 65 2.00 28.64 -15.81
CA PHE A 65 0.67 29.11 -15.47
C PHE A 65 -0.29 27.95 -15.20
N GLY A 66 -0.31 26.92 -16.05
CA GLY A 66 -1.15 25.73 -15.87
C GLY A 66 -0.86 24.95 -14.58
N SER A 67 0.39 25.02 -14.07
CA SER A 67 0.77 24.34 -12.84
C SER A 67 0.25 25.01 -11.56
N VAL A 68 -0.08 26.28 -11.59
CA VAL A 68 -0.48 27.09 -10.41
C VAL A 68 -1.98 27.42 -10.35
N VAL A 69 -2.76 27.04 -11.34
CA VAL A 69 -4.22 27.22 -11.37
C VAL A 69 -4.94 25.90 -11.02
N TYR A 70 -6.25 25.97 -10.83
CA TYR A 70 -7.06 24.76 -10.68
C TYR A 70 -6.94 23.86 -11.90
N GLY A 71 -6.66 22.57 -11.67
CA GLY A 71 -6.65 21.54 -12.70
C GLY A 71 -8.01 20.93 -12.96
N THR A 72 -8.06 19.97 -13.86
CA THR A 72 -9.22 19.11 -14.05
C THR A 72 -9.33 18.08 -12.92
N THR A 73 -10.54 17.62 -12.64
CA THR A 73 -10.81 16.58 -11.63
C THR A 73 -10.09 15.27 -11.94
N MET A 74 -9.98 14.93 -13.24
CA MET A 74 -9.25 13.74 -13.71
C MET A 74 -7.73 13.85 -13.55
N GLY A 75 -7.21 15.06 -13.48
CA GLY A 75 -5.77 15.33 -13.34
C GLY A 75 -5.10 15.76 -14.64
N VAL A 76 -3.81 16.10 -14.53
CA VAL A 76 -2.97 16.59 -15.64
C VAL A 76 -2.80 15.50 -16.70
N VAL A 77 -3.12 15.82 -17.97
CA VAL A 77 -3.09 14.88 -19.10
C VAL A 77 -1.72 14.21 -19.23
N ALA A 78 -0.63 14.96 -19.19
CA ALA A 78 0.71 14.39 -19.34
C ALA A 78 1.05 13.32 -18.26
N LEU A 79 0.53 13.47 -17.04
CA LEU A 79 0.73 12.46 -15.99
C LEU A 79 -0.20 11.25 -16.22
N ARG A 80 -1.43 11.46 -16.69
CA ARG A 80 -2.34 10.35 -17.04
C ARG A 80 -1.79 9.53 -18.23
N GLU A 81 -1.21 10.20 -19.24
CA GLU A 81 -0.50 9.54 -20.35
C GLU A 81 0.70 8.72 -19.84
N ALA A 82 1.50 9.27 -18.92
CA ALA A 82 2.60 8.53 -18.33
C ALA A 82 2.12 7.28 -17.55
N VAL A 83 1.02 7.39 -16.81
CA VAL A 83 0.39 6.23 -16.15
C VAL A 83 0.00 5.17 -17.18
N ARG A 84 -0.73 5.56 -18.22
CA ARG A 84 -1.18 4.64 -19.29
C ARG A 84 0.00 3.96 -19.98
N ASP A 85 0.93 4.74 -20.50
CA ASP A 85 1.92 4.27 -21.48
C ASP A 85 3.17 3.67 -20.82
N ILE A 86 3.52 4.13 -19.60
CA ILE A 86 4.74 3.72 -18.91
C ILE A 86 4.43 2.73 -17.77
N LEU A 87 3.36 2.94 -17.01
CA LEU A 87 3.08 2.10 -15.85
C LEU A 87 2.11 0.96 -16.13
N LEU A 88 1.09 1.15 -16.97
CA LEU A 88 0.01 0.16 -17.15
C LEU A 88 0.19 -0.70 -18.40
N LYS A 89 0.34 -0.09 -19.56
CA LYS A 89 0.39 -0.79 -20.85
C LYS A 89 1.50 -1.83 -20.94
N PRO A 90 2.75 -1.59 -20.48
CA PRO A 90 3.79 -2.60 -20.49
C PRO A 90 3.48 -3.82 -19.61
N ARG A 91 2.50 -3.71 -18.72
CA ARG A 91 2.07 -4.76 -17.77
C ARG A 91 0.76 -5.43 -18.15
N GLY A 92 0.36 -5.26 -19.42
CA GLY A 92 -0.82 -5.91 -19.97
C GLY A 92 -2.16 -5.25 -19.61
N LEU A 93 -2.14 -4.03 -19.07
CA LEU A 93 -3.34 -3.25 -18.80
C LEU A 93 -3.42 -2.07 -19.77
N ASP A 94 -4.08 -2.31 -20.92
CA ASP A 94 -4.33 -1.27 -21.94
C ASP A 94 -5.71 -0.65 -21.69
N VAL A 95 -5.74 0.61 -21.29
CA VAL A 95 -6.95 1.33 -20.90
C VAL A 95 -7.01 2.69 -21.59
N ASP A 96 -8.22 3.23 -21.75
CA ASP A 96 -8.38 4.58 -22.24
C ASP A 96 -7.86 5.59 -21.19
N ILE A 97 -7.34 6.71 -21.66
CA ILE A 97 -6.89 7.79 -20.78
C ILE A 97 -8.04 8.33 -19.91
N ASP A 98 -9.27 8.29 -20.40
CA ASP A 98 -10.45 8.76 -19.67
C ASP A 98 -10.91 7.79 -18.57
N ASN A 99 -10.34 6.60 -18.51
CA ASN A 99 -10.49 5.67 -17.39
C ASN A 99 -9.43 5.86 -16.29
N ILE A 100 -8.52 6.84 -16.40
CA ILE A 100 -7.44 7.10 -15.45
C ILE A 100 -7.69 8.43 -14.74
N MET A 101 -7.78 8.40 -13.41
CA MET A 101 -7.89 9.58 -12.54
C MET A 101 -6.67 9.70 -11.64
N ILE A 102 -6.04 10.88 -11.60
CA ILE A 102 -4.97 11.17 -10.63
C ILE A 102 -5.60 11.52 -9.27
N THR A 103 -5.04 10.94 -8.22
CA THR A 103 -5.57 11.03 -6.86
C THR A 103 -4.55 11.60 -5.88
N ALA A 104 -5.02 12.07 -4.72
CA ALA A 104 -4.19 12.57 -3.62
C ALA A 104 -3.53 11.39 -2.85
N GLY A 105 -2.65 10.63 -3.54
CA GLY A 105 -2.03 9.40 -3.07
C GLY A 105 -2.95 8.18 -3.16
N GLY A 106 -2.42 6.98 -2.89
CA GLY A 106 -3.15 5.71 -2.96
C GLY A 106 -4.29 5.55 -1.93
N ILE A 107 -4.35 6.39 -0.91
CA ILE A 107 -5.43 6.35 0.10
C ILE A 107 -6.72 6.99 -0.40
N GLN A 108 -6.66 7.97 -1.29
CA GLN A 108 -7.87 8.63 -1.80
C GLN A 108 -8.77 7.67 -2.59
N PRO A 109 -8.27 6.79 -3.50
CA PRO A 109 -9.10 5.77 -4.13
C PRO A 109 -9.91 4.94 -3.14
N ILE A 110 -9.27 4.44 -2.08
CA ILE A 110 -9.93 3.64 -1.04
C ILE A 110 -11.10 4.39 -0.41
N ASN A 111 -10.87 5.65 -0.03
CA ASN A 111 -11.89 6.49 0.57
C ASN A 111 -13.04 6.80 -0.42
N MET A 112 -12.73 7.10 -1.67
CA MET A 112 -13.73 7.39 -2.71
C MET A 112 -14.59 6.15 -3.03
N LEU A 113 -13.99 4.95 -3.06
CA LEU A 113 -14.75 3.71 -3.27
C LEU A 113 -15.67 3.40 -2.08
N CYS A 114 -15.22 3.68 -0.85
CA CYS A 114 -16.13 3.60 0.30
C CYS A 114 -17.30 4.57 0.19
N GLN A 115 -17.05 5.81 -0.27
CA GLN A 115 -18.14 6.77 -0.51
C GLN A 115 -19.11 6.31 -1.60
N LEU A 116 -18.61 5.60 -2.62
CA LEU A 116 -19.40 5.16 -3.76
C LEU A 116 -20.25 3.91 -3.42
N PHE A 117 -19.69 2.95 -2.66
CA PHE A 117 -20.29 1.61 -2.55
C PHE A 117 -20.69 1.20 -1.15
N ILE A 118 -20.19 1.84 -0.07
CA ILE A 118 -20.30 1.32 1.29
C ILE A 118 -21.26 2.15 2.15
N ASN A 119 -22.30 1.50 2.63
CA ASN A 119 -23.17 2.00 3.69
C ASN A 119 -22.78 1.38 5.05
N PRO A 120 -23.15 2.00 6.18
CA PRO A 120 -22.97 1.41 7.50
C PRO A 120 -23.54 -0.01 7.58
N GLY A 121 -22.72 -0.98 8.01
CA GLY A 121 -23.08 -2.39 8.11
C GLY A 121 -22.81 -3.24 6.88
N ASP A 122 -22.46 -2.64 5.73
CA ASP A 122 -22.02 -3.41 4.56
C ASP A 122 -20.71 -4.17 4.85
N THR A 123 -20.54 -5.30 4.20
CA THR A 123 -19.38 -6.18 4.40
C THR A 123 -18.32 -5.95 3.33
N ILE A 124 -17.06 -5.89 3.78
CA ILE A 124 -15.86 -5.89 2.93
C ILE A 124 -15.02 -7.11 3.28
N LEU A 125 -14.66 -7.92 2.28
CA LEU A 125 -13.65 -8.96 2.46
C LEU A 125 -12.26 -8.33 2.39
N VAL A 126 -11.40 -8.69 3.34
CA VAL A 126 -10.02 -8.21 3.44
C VAL A 126 -9.06 -9.39 3.60
N GLU A 127 -7.83 -9.22 3.19
CA GLU A 127 -6.75 -10.17 3.48
C GLU A 127 -6.51 -10.31 4.97
N THR A 128 -6.00 -11.44 5.41
CA THR A 128 -5.56 -11.61 6.80
C THR A 128 -4.16 -12.23 6.83
N PRO A 129 -3.16 -11.46 7.32
CA PRO A 129 -3.21 -10.08 7.81
C PRO A 129 -3.44 -9.04 6.70
N THR A 130 -3.85 -7.80 7.05
CA THR A 130 -4.15 -6.72 6.11
C THR A 130 -3.55 -5.38 6.56
N PHE A 131 -3.53 -4.40 5.64
CA PHE A 131 -2.96 -3.08 5.91
C PHE A 131 -3.84 -2.26 6.87
N VAL A 132 -3.31 -1.95 8.05
CA VAL A 132 -4.04 -1.29 9.15
C VAL A 132 -4.66 0.07 8.77
N HIS A 133 -4.00 0.87 7.92
CA HIS A 133 -4.55 2.15 7.48
C HIS A 133 -5.83 2.00 6.67
N THR A 134 -5.91 0.96 5.84
CA THR A 134 -7.11 0.64 5.06
C THR A 134 -8.25 0.20 5.97
N SER A 135 -7.95 -0.65 6.96
CA SER A 135 -8.93 -1.06 7.99
C SER A 135 -9.51 0.14 8.74
N MET A 136 -8.67 1.14 9.06
CA MET A 136 -9.11 2.39 9.68
C MET A 136 -10.14 3.14 8.81
N ILE A 137 -9.90 3.22 7.50
CA ILE A 137 -10.83 3.86 6.55
C ILE A 137 -12.15 3.09 6.51
N TYR A 138 -12.12 1.78 6.36
CA TYR A 138 -13.34 0.96 6.32
C TYR A 138 -14.17 1.10 7.59
N LYS A 139 -13.53 1.12 8.76
CA LYS A 139 -14.20 1.36 10.04
C LYS A 139 -14.81 2.76 10.12
N MET A 140 -14.17 3.78 9.55
CA MET A 140 -14.75 5.13 9.45
C MET A 140 -16.08 5.12 8.69
N PHE A 141 -16.24 4.25 7.69
CA PHE A 141 -17.51 4.03 6.98
C PHE A 141 -18.43 3.01 7.67
N GLN A 142 -18.05 2.52 8.85
CA GLN A 142 -18.81 1.54 9.65
C GLN A 142 -19.04 0.22 8.87
N ALA A 143 -18.09 -0.16 8.03
CA ALA A 143 -18.12 -1.45 7.33
C ALA A 143 -17.76 -2.60 8.28
N ASN A 144 -18.35 -3.78 8.02
CA ASN A 144 -17.98 -5.03 8.65
C ASN A 144 -16.81 -5.65 7.87
N LEU A 145 -15.67 -5.86 8.51
CA LEU A 145 -14.51 -6.50 7.89
C LEU A 145 -14.56 -8.00 8.13
N VAL A 146 -14.49 -8.77 7.04
CA VAL A 146 -14.41 -10.23 7.10
C VAL A 146 -13.06 -10.66 6.56
N PRO A 147 -12.20 -11.25 7.40
CA PRO A 147 -10.86 -11.69 7.00
C PRO A 147 -10.93 -12.88 6.05
N CYS A 148 -10.11 -12.89 5.00
CA CYS A 148 -9.89 -14.00 4.08
C CYS A 148 -8.50 -14.58 4.27
N GLU A 149 -8.39 -15.90 4.25
CA GLU A 149 -7.14 -16.64 4.43
C GLU A 149 -6.15 -16.34 3.31
N MET A 150 -4.88 -16.31 3.68
CA MET A 150 -3.74 -16.22 2.78
C MET A 150 -2.77 -17.36 3.04
N ASP A 151 -2.09 -17.78 2.00
CA ASP A 151 -0.93 -18.68 2.03
C ASP A 151 0.26 -18.04 1.28
N ASP A 152 1.28 -18.82 0.95
CA ASP A 152 2.48 -18.35 0.25
C ASP A 152 2.19 -17.82 -1.18
N ASP A 153 1.04 -18.19 -1.76
CA ASP A 153 0.56 -17.73 -3.08
C ASP A 153 -0.51 -16.61 -2.97
N GLY A 154 -0.71 -16.03 -1.80
CA GLY A 154 -1.66 -14.95 -1.52
C GLY A 154 -3.06 -15.45 -1.12
N LEU A 155 -4.12 -14.71 -1.46
CA LEU A 155 -5.50 -15.05 -1.10
C LEU A 155 -5.87 -16.48 -1.52
N VAL A 156 -6.43 -17.24 -0.59
CA VAL A 156 -7.02 -18.58 -0.85
C VAL A 156 -8.38 -18.40 -1.50
N ILE A 157 -8.48 -18.61 -2.80
CA ILE A 157 -9.68 -18.30 -3.60
C ILE A 157 -10.91 -19.09 -3.15
N ALA A 158 -10.74 -20.35 -2.71
CA ALA A 158 -11.84 -21.16 -2.18
C ALA A 158 -12.44 -20.56 -0.89
N ASP A 159 -11.61 -19.97 -0.02
CA ASP A 159 -12.06 -19.27 1.18
C ASP A 159 -12.79 -17.97 0.81
N VAL A 160 -12.25 -17.20 -0.15
CA VAL A 160 -12.90 -15.99 -0.67
C VAL A 160 -14.30 -16.34 -1.20
N GLU A 161 -14.45 -17.37 -2.05
CA GLU A 161 -15.75 -17.76 -2.61
C GLU A 161 -16.72 -18.24 -1.52
N ALA A 162 -16.26 -18.99 -0.52
CA ALA A 162 -17.10 -19.41 0.61
C ALA A 162 -17.61 -18.20 1.40
N LYS A 163 -16.76 -17.19 1.62
CA LYS A 163 -17.14 -15.95 2.33
C LYS A 163 -18.06 -15.05 1.51
N ILE A 164 -17.89 -15.00 0.20
CA ILE A 164 -18.85 -14.34 -0.71
C ILE A 164 -20.25 -14.91 -0.52
N LYS A 165 -20.39 -16.25 -0.57
CA LYS A 165 -21.68 -16.93 -0.42
C LYS A 165 -22.30 -16.74 0.96
N LYS A 166 -21.48 -16.62 1.99
CA LYS A 166 -21.94 -16.51 3.39
C LYS A 166 -22.30 -15.07 3.79
N TYR A 167 -21.48 -14.10 3.38
CA TYR A 167 -21.56 -12.74 3.91
C TYR A 167 -22.10 -11.72 2.90
N HIS A 168 -22.22 -12.08 1.63
CA HIS A 168 -22.70 -11.20 0.54
C HIS A 168 -22.00 -9.83 0.55
N PRO A 169 -20.65 -9.79 0.45
CA PRO A 169 -19.90 -8.56 0.57
C PRO A 169 -20.17 -7.61 -0.58
N LYS A 170 -19.98 -6.30 -0.33
CA LYS A 170 -20.02 -5.28 -1.37
C LYS A 170 -18.68 -5.14 -2.10
N MET A 171 -17.58 -5.41 -1.39
CA MET A 171 -16.24 -5.19 -1.93
C MET A 171 -15.25 -6.23 -1.40
N ILE A 172 -14.26 -6.56 -2.22
CA ILE A 172 -13.06 -7.30 -1.86
C ILE A 172 -11.88 -6.33 -1.98
N TYR A 173 -11.08 -6.22 -0.93
CA TYR A 173 -9.83 -5.46 -0.93
C TYR A 173 -8.62 -6.39 -0.93
N THR A 174 -7.68 -6.17 -1.83
CA THR A 174 -6.44 -6.94 -1.89
C THR A 174 -5.26 -6.06 -2.31
N VAL A 175 -4.07 -6.37 -1.75
CA VAL A 175 -2.77 -5.86 -2.20
C VAL A 175 -2.03 -7.02 -2.89
N PRO A 176 -2.27 -7.23 -4.20
CA PRO A 176 -1.89 -8.48 -4.84
C PRO A 176 -0.38 -8.60 -5.12
N THR A 177 0.39 -7.52 -5.00
CA THR A 177 1.83 -7.53 -5.30
C THR A 177 2.62 -7.02 -4.10
N PHE A 178 3.47 -7.89 -3.52
CA PHE A 178 4.28 -7.57 -2.34
C PHE A 178 3.44 -7.03 -1.18
N GLN A 179 2.43 -7.80 -0.83
CA GLN A 179 1.36 -7.46 0.12
C GLN A 179 1.90 -6.81 1.41
N ASN A 180 1.21 -5.82 1.89
CA ASN A 180 1.50 -5.22 3.19
C ASN A 180 0.50 -5.77 4.23
N PRO A 181 0.99 -6.57 5.23
CA PRO A 181 2.36 -6.57 5.76
C PRO A 181 3.28 -7.72 5.31
N THR A 182 2.78 -8.73 4.56
CA THR A 182 3.47 -10.02 4.41
C THR A 182 4.58 -10.07 3.37
N GLY A 183 4.57 -9.18 2.39
CA GLY A 183 5.46 -9.25 1.23
C GLY A 183 5.07 -10.34 0.21
N VAL A 184 4.04 -11.12 0.47
CA VAL A 184 3.54 -12.18 -0.43
C VAL A 184 2.97 -11.57 -1.71
N THR A 185 3.08 -12.30 -2.81
CA THR A 185 2.51 -11.90 -4.11
C THR A 185 1.43 -12.90 -4.53
N LEU A 186 0.24 -12.40 -4.82
CA LEU A 186 -0.88 -13.20 -5.33
C LEU A 186 -0.52 -13.84 -6.68
N ALA A 187 -0.59 -15.16 -6.75
CA ALA A 187 -0.24 -15.94 -7.93
C ALA A 187 -1.11 -15.57 -9.15
N GLN A 188 -0.56 -15.75 -10.36
CA GLN A 188 -1.20 -15.30 -11.61
C GLN A 188 -2.55 -15.94 -11.87
N ASP A 189 -2.70 -17.23 -11.60
CA ASP A 189 -3.95 -17.96 -11.76
C ASP A 189 -5.01 -17.49 -10.74
N ARG A 190 -4.60 -17.20 -9.51
CA ARG A 190 -5.48 -16.65 -8.47
C ARG A 190 -5.97 -15.24 -8.81
N ARG A 191 -5.15 -14.41 -9.47
CA ARG A 191 -5.59 -13.09 -9.98
C ARG A 191 -6.74 -13.24 -10.97
N LYS A 192 -6.61 -14.18 -11.91
CA LYS A 192 -7.66 -14.47 -12.87
C LYS A 192 -8.92 -15.00 -12.19
N GLN A 193 -8.78 -15.96 -11.28
CA GLN A 193 -9.91 -16.52 -10.52
C GLN A 193 -10.63 -15.47 -9.69
N LEU A 194 -9.89 -14.54 -9.08
CA LEU A 194 -10.48 -13.44 -8.31
C LEU A 194 -11.31 -12.50 -9.20
N ALA A 195 -10.80 -12.13 -10.39
CA ALA A 195 -11.56 -11.34 -11.35
C ALA A 195 -12.84 -12.07 -11.82
N GLU A 196 -12.75 -13.40 -12.03
CA GLU A 196 -13.91 -14.24 -12.38
C GLU A 196 -14.96 -14.28 -11.24
N LEU A 197 -14.52 -14.31 -9.97
CA LEU A 197 -15.44 -14.21 -8.83
C LEU A 197 -16.13 -12.84 -8.78
N GLY A 198 -15.38 -11.74 -8.97
CA GLY A 198 -15.96 -10.39 -9.06
C GLY A 198 -17.05 -10.28 -10.11
N SER A 199 -16.78 -10.82 -11.30
CA SER A 199 -17.75 -10.85 -12.40
C SER A 199 -18.95 -11.75 -12.11
N ARG A 200 -18.73 -12.95 -11.57
CA ARG A 200 -19.78 -13.97 -11.30
C ARG A 200 -20.77 -13.54 -10.23
N TYR A 201 -20.27 -12.87 -9.19
CA TYR A 201 -21.08 -12.49 -8.03
C TYR A 201 -21.43 -11.00 -7.98
N ASP A 202 -21.07 -10.25 -9.02
CA ASP A 202 -21.28 -8.80 -9.11
C ASP A 202 -20.71 -8.03 -7.88
N ILE A 203 -19.43 -8.29 -7.59
CA ILE A 203 -18.74 -7.74 -6.43
C ILE A 203 -17.60 -6.84 -6.90
N ILE A 204 -17.47 -5.68 -6.27
CA ILE A 204 -16.37 -4.76 -6.53
C ILE A 204 -15.06 -5.31 -5.98
N ILE A 205 -14.02 -5.32 -6.80
CA ILE A 205 -12.66 -5.65 -6.38
C ILE A 205 -11.83 -4.36 -6.39
N LEU A 206 -11.27 -4.00 -5.24
CA LEU A 206 -10.22 -2.99 -5.17
C LEU A 206 -8.86 -3.68 -5.19
N GLU A 207 -8.18 -3.55 -6.32
CA GLU A 207 -6.80 -3.96 -6.52
C GLU A 207 -5.88 -2.78 -6.14
N ASP A 208 -5.33 -2.78 -4.93
CA ASP A 208 -4.42 -1.75 -4.43
C ASP A 208 -2.97 -2.20 -4.65
N ASP A 209 -2.27 -1.59 -5.60
CA ASP A 209 -0.96 -2.06 -6.08
C ASP A 209 0.14 -0.97 -6.00
N PRO A 210 0.52 -0.52 -4.78
CA PRO A 210 1.50 0.55 -4.61
C PRO A 210 2.96 0.09 -4.75
N TYR A 211 3.25 -1.22 -4.77
CA TYR A 211 4.60 -1.78 -4.72
C TYR A 211 5.04 -2.45 -6.02
N ARG A 212 4.15 -2.68 -6.96
CA ARG A 212 4.38 -3.44 -8.20
C ARG A 212 5.69 -3.08 -8.91
N GLU A 213 5.99 -1.80 -9.04
CA GLU A 213 7.13 -1.30 -9.78
C GLU A 213 8.48 -1.71 -9.18
N ILE A 214 8.54 -1.88 -7.87
CA ILE A 214 9.77 -2.20 -7.13
C ILE A 214 9.91 -3.72 -6.94
N ARG A 215 9.89 -4.44 -8.06
CA ARG A 215 10.18 -5.88 -8.14
C ARG A 215 11.69 -6.09 -8.32
N TYR A 216 12.30 -6.94 -7.49
CA TYR A 216 13.74 -7.24 -7.48
C TYR A 216 14.08 -8.54 -8.19
N SER A 217 13.16 -9.50 -8.15
CA SER A 217 13.29 -10.85 -8.70
C SER A 217 11.94 -11.38 -9.19
N GLY A 218 11.95 -12.56 -9.82
CA GLY A 218 10.75 -13.18 -10.38
C GLY A 218 10.24 -12.48 -11.63
N GLU A 219 9.07 -12.90 -12.09
CA GLU A 219 8.44 -12.40 -13.31
C GLU A 219 7.37 -11.36 -13.01
N GLU A 220 7.16 -10.42 -13.94
CA GLU A 220 6.03 -9.48 -13.90
C GLU A 220 4.72 -10.26 -14.05
N LEU A 221 3.75 -9.95 -13.18
CA LEU A 221 2.43 -10.57 -13.21
C LEU A 221 1.39 -9.60 -13.78
N ILE A 222 0.43 -10.13 -14.51
CA ILE A 222 -0.67 -9.36 -15.07
C ILE A 222 -1.61 -8.93 -13.93
N PRO A 223 -2.08 -7.66 -13.88
CA PRO A 223 -3.02 -7.19 -12.87
C PRO A 223 -4.36 -7.95 -12.90
N ILE A 224 -5.06 -8.00 -11.77
CA ILE A 224 -6.42 -8.54 -11.67
C ILE A 224 -7.35 -7.81 -12.64
N LYS A 225 -7.23 -6.48 -12.70
CA LYS A 225 -7.99 -5.60 -13.59
C LYS A 225 -7.93 -6.01 -15.06
N ALA A 226 -6.81 -6.56 -15.53
CA ALA A 226 -6.67 -6.99 -16.92
C ALA A 226 -7.51 -8.24 -17.27
N PHE A 227 -7.96 -9.01 -16.28
CA PHE A 227 -8.87 -10.15 -16.45
C PHE A 227 -10.34 -9.78 -16.26
N ASP A 228 -10.62 -8.56 -15.81
CA ASP A 228 -11.97 -8.08 -15.54
C ASP A 228 -12.74 -7.81 -16.84
N GLN A 229 -13.88 -8.48 -17.01
CA GLN A 229 -14.75 -8.36 -18.19
C GLN A 229 -16.01 -7.52 -17.91
N THR A 230 -16.28 -7.18 -16.67
CA THR A 230 -17.54 -6.54 -16.22
C THR A 230 -17.33 -5.09 -15.76
N GLY A 231 -16.09 -4.65 -15.58
CA GLY A 231 -15.77 -3.34 -15.03
C GLY A 231 -15.73 -3.27 -13.50
N ASN A 232 -15.97 -4.40 -12.81
CA ASN A 232 -16.08 -4.47 -11.34
C ASN A 232 -14.72 -4.37 -10.62
N THR A 233 -13.61 -4.56 -11.30
CA THR A 233 -12.29 -4.36 -10.71
C THR A 233 -11.83 -2.92 -10.89
N ILE A 234 -11.50 -2.25 -9.79
CA ILE A 234 -10.87 -0.93 -9.79
C ILE A 234 -9.41 -1.11 -9.38
N PHE A 235 -8.49 -0.63 -10.23
CA PHE A 235 -7.07 -0.63 -9.95
C PHE A 235 -6.67 0.68 -9.29
N ALA A 236 -5.89 0.63 -8.21
CA ALA A 236 -5.30 1.78 -7.55
C ALA A 236 -3.79 1.66 -7.49
N GLY A 237 -3.08 2.69 -7.93
CA GLY A 237 -1.63 2.78 -7.91
C GLY A 237 -1.13 3.99 -7.14
N SER A 238 0.17 4.00 -6.81
CA SER A 238 0.77 5.06 -6.02
C SER A 238 2.14 5.47 -6.55
N PHE A 239 2.40 6.77 -6.59
CA PHE A 239 3.72 7.32 -6.88
C PHE A 239 4.63 7.40 -5.64
N SER A 240 4.11 7.08 -4.46
CA SER A 240 4.84 7.22 -3.19
C SER A 240 6.12 6.37 -3.13
N LYS A 241 6.19 5.27 -3.86
CA LYS A 241 7.32 4.32 -3.81
C LYS A 241 8.30 4.47 -4.97
N ILE A 242 7.88 5.17 -6.04
CA ILE A 242 8.64 5.32 -7.30
C ILE A 242 8.99 6.78 -7.62
N PHE A 243 8.47 7.74 -6.86
CA PHE A 243 8.75 9.16 -7.04
C PHE A 243 8.91 9.85 -5.69
N SER A 244 7.82 10.10 -4.95
CA SER A 244 7.90 10.74 -3.63
C SER A 244 6.59 10.57 -2.86
N PRO A 245 6.60 10.10 -1.60
CA PRO A 245 5.41 10.08 -0.76
C PRO A 245 4.94 11.50 -0.40
N GLY A 246 5.86 12.48 -0.33
CA GLY A 246 5.54 13.88 -0.06
C GLY A 246 4.78 14.57 -1.19
N SER A 247 4.87 14.08 -2.43
CA SER A 247 4.11 14.60 -3.56
C SER A 247 2.62 14.37 -3.43
N ARG A 248 2.20 13.42 -2.60
CA ARG A 248 0.80 13.01 -2.43
C ARG A 248 0.11 12.69 -3.76
N LEU A 249 0.77 11.89 -4.60
CA LEU A 249 0.24 11.44 -5.88
C LEU A 249 -0.06 9.94 -5.86
N GLY A 250 -1.19 9.59 -6.46
CA GLY A 250 -1.63 8.25 -6.80
C GLY A 250 -2.51 8.32 -8.03
N PHE A 251 -3.05 7.20 -8.44
CA PHE A 251 -4.01 7.13 -9.53
C PHE A 251 -4.97 5.96 -9.33
N MET A 252 -6.12 6.02 -10.00
CA MET A 252 -7.04 4.89 -10.10
C MET A 252 -7.44 4.68 -11.56
N VAL A 253 -7.82 3.42 -11.85
CA VAL A 253 -8.40 3.01 -13.14
C VAL A 253 -9.74 2.35 -12.86
N ALA A 254 -10.80 2.87 -13.48
CA ALA A 254 -12.16 2.36 -13.33
C ALA A 254 -12.89 2.35 -14.70
N SER A 255 -14.00 1.64 -14.78
CA SER A 255 -14.90 1.70 -15.96
C SER A 255 -15.54 3.09 -16.11
N ASP A 256 -16.03 3.42 -17.30
CA ASP A 256 -16.67 4.71 -17.58
C ASP A 256 -17.80 5.01 -16.61
N GLU A 257 -18.66 4.02 -16.33
CA GLU A 257 -19.77 4.17 -15.40
C GLU A 257 -19.34 4.58 -14.00
N PHE A 258 -18.26 3.96 -13.49
CA PHE A 258 -17.74 4.29 -12.17
C PHE A 258 -16.98 5.60 -12.18
N MET A 259 -16.24 5.89 -13.26
CA MET A 259 -15.44 7.10 -13.38
C MET A 259 -16.30 8.36 -13.31
N ASP A 260 -17.47 8.39 -13.94
CA ASP A 260 -18.40 9.53 -13.86
C ASP A 260 -18.82 9.80 -12.40
N LYS A 261 -19.17 8.76 -11.66
CA LYS A 261 -19.58 8.88 -10.25
C LYS A 261 -18.41 9.26 -9.34
N LEU A 262 -17.21 8.70 -9.60
CA LEU A 262 -15.99 9.04 -8.88
C LEU A 262 -15.56 10.48 -9.13
N CYS A 263 -15.75 11.01 -10.34
CA CYS A 263 -15.56 12.45 -10.62
C CYS A 263 -16.44 13.33 -9.75
N ASN A 264 -17.73 12.98 -9.60
CA ASN A 264 -18.65 13.74 -8.75
C ASN A 264 -18.23 13.70 -7.26
N ILE A 265 -17.79 12.53 -6.77
CA ILE A 265 -17.26 12.37 -5.42
C ILE A 265 -16.00 13.23 -5.22
N LYS A 266 -15.08 13.20 -6.18
CA LYS A 266 -13.84 13.97 -6.11
C LYS A 266 -14.09 15.47 -6.16
N LEU A 267 -15.02 15.93 -6.99
CA LEU A 267 -15.46 17.34 -7.02
C LEU A 267 -15.96 17.81 -5.63
N GLY A 268 -16.70 16.95 -4.93
CA GLY A 268 -17.20 17.24 -3.59
C GLY A 268 -16.16 17.08 -2.47
N THR A 269 -15.01 16.45 -2.76
CA THR A 269 -13.97 16.13 -1.76
C THR A 269 -12.81 17.14 -1.81
N ASP A 270 -12.15 17.25 -2.95
CA ASP A 270 -10.94 18.07 -3.14
C ASP A 270 -10.89 18.80 -4.49
N THR A 271 -11.90 18.68 -5.30
CA THR A 271 -12.03 19.28 -6.64
C THR A 271 -11.01 18.73 -7.65
N CYS A 272 -9.71 18.81 -7.35
CA CYS A 272 -8.62 18.28 -8.14
C CYS A 272 -7.40 18.00 -7.25
N THR A 273 -6.58 17.05 -7.64
CA THR A 273 -5.28 16.80 -7.00
C THR A 273 -4.31 17.94 -7.31
N ASN A 274 -3.37 18.21 -6.42
CA ASN A 274 -2.39 19.30 -6.53
C ASN A 274 -1.70 19.33 -7.91
N THR A 275 -1.94 20.40 -8.69
CA THR A 275 -1.46 20.53 -10.07
C THR A 275 0.04 20.72 -10.17
N MET A 276 0.67 21.41 -9.20
CA MET A 276 2.13 21.63 -9.17
C MET A 276 2.85 20.28 -9.14
N THR A 277 2.50 19.43 -8.19
CA THR A 277 3.15 18.12 -8.03
C THR A 277 2.85 17.18 -9.20
N GLN A 278 1.65 17.23 -9.76
CA GLN A 278 1.31 16.47 -10.97
C GLN A 278 2.16 16.90 -12.18
N THR A 279 2.35 18.21 -12.37
CA THR A 279 3.14 18.74 -13.49
C THR A 279 4.61 18.33 -13.35
N ILE A 280 5.18 18.44 -12.16
CA ILE A 280 6.58 18.00 -11.90
C ILE A 280 6.71 16.49 -12.15
N ALA A 281 5.79 15.66 -11.65
CA ALA A 281 5.82 14.23 -11.88
C ALA A 281 5.62 13.88 -13.37
N GLY A 282 4.70 14.55 -14.07
CA GLY A 282 4.50 14.35 -15.51
C GLY A 282 5.77 14.65 -16.31
N GLU A 283 6.47 15.75 -16.00
CA GLU A 283 7.75 16.09 -16.64
C GLU A 283 8.85 15.06 -16.30
N PHE A 284 8.91 14.53 -15.09
CA PHE A 284 9.85 13.48 -14.70
C PHE A 284 9.73 12.23 -15.59
N PHE A 285 8.50 11.77 -15.86
CA PHE A 285 8.26 10.65 -16.76
C PHE A 285 8.55 11.03 -18.22
N LYS A 286 8.06 12.18 -18.67
CA LYS A 286 8.18 12.66 -20.07
C LYS A 286 9.62 12.87 -20.49
N GLN A 287 10.48 13.35 -19.59
CA GLN A 287 11.92 13.54 -19.84
C GLN A 287 12.73 12.25 -19.76
N GLY A 288 12.09 11.10 -19.48
CA GLY A 288 12.73 9.79 -19.48
C GLY A 288 13.57 9.48 -18.24
N HIS A 289 13.40 10.17 -17.12
CA HIS A 289 14.15 9.93 -15.90
C HIS A 289 13.73 8.64 -15.17
N TYR A 290 12.48 8.20 -15.38
CA TYR A 290 11.88 7.10 -14.64
C TYR A 290 12.62 5.75 -14.78
N PRO A 291 13.02 5.25 -15.96
CA PRO A 291 13.64 3.92 -16.08
C PRO A 291 14.94 3.79 -15.27
N GLN A 292 15.84 4.77 -15.38
CA GLN A 292 17.10 4.76 -14.65
C GLN A 292 16.88 4.90 -13.14
N HIS A 293 15.95 5.75 -12.74
CA HIS A 293 15.56 5.90 -11.34
C HIS A 293 14.98 4.60 -10.76
N LEU A 294 14.08 3.94 -11.48
CA LEU A 294 13.50 2.67 -11.06
C LEU A 294 14.56 1.58 -10.86
N GLU A 295 15.52 1.47 -11.77
CA GLU A 295 16.63 0.50 -11.62
C GLU A 295 17.50 0.80 -10.40
N SER A 296 17.77 2.07 -10.10
CA SER A 296 18.48 2.44 -8.87
C SER A 296 17.72 2.05 -7.61
N LEU A 297 16.39 2.23 -7.58
CA LEU A 297 15.53 1.79 -6.48
C LEU A 297 15.57 0.27 -6.31
N LYS A 298 15.43 -0.48 -7.41
CA LYS A 298 15.45 -1.94 -7.38
C LYS A 298 16.75 -2.49 -6.82
N ASN A 299 17.88 -1.93 -7.25
CA ASN A 299 19.20 -2.34 -6.76
C ASN A 299 19.38 -2.01 -5.27
N LEU A 300 19.00 -0.80 -4.84
CA LEU A 300 19.05 -0.35 -3.46
C LEU A 300 18.25 -1.27 -2.53
N TYR A 301 17.02 -1.59 -2.90
CA TYR A 301 16.16 -2.36 -2.01
C TYR A 301 16.40 -3.86 -2.07
N ARG A 302 16.90 -4.38 -3.21
CA ARG A 302 17.35 -5.78 -3.30
C ARG A 302 18.44 -6.08 -2.28
N SER A 303 19.49 -5.25 -2.22
CA SER A 303 20.59 -5.47 -1.28
C SER A 303 20.14 -5.40 0.18
N ARG A 304 19.24 -4.49 0.51
CA ARG A 304 18.68 -4.35 1.86
C ARG A 304 17.78 -5.52 2.25
N ARG A 305 16.92 -6.00 1.32
CA ARG A 305 16.13 -7.22 1.52
C ARG A 305 17.04 -8.41 1.81
N ASP A 306 18.07 -8.60 1.00
CA ASP A 306 19.00 -9.72 1.13
C ASP A 306 19.77 -9.67 2.45
N ALA A 307 20.18 -8.49 2.90
CA ALA A 307 20.80 -8.29 4.21
C ALA A 307 19.84 -8.65 5.35
N MET A 308 18.58 -8.22 5.26
CA MET A 308 17.56 -8.53 6.27
C MET A 308 17.29 -10.03 6.37
N VAL A 309 17.01 -10.69 5.26
CA VAL A 309 16.72 -12.13 5.22
C VAL A 309 17.91 -12.93 5.74
N LYS A 310 19.13 -12.64 5.28
CA LYS A 310 20.34 -13.29 5.77
C LYS A 310 20.55 -13.12 7.29
N ALA A 311 20.19 -11.94 7.83
CA ALA A 311 20.31 -11.70 9.27
C ALA A 311 19.22 -12.44 10.06
N LEU A 312 18.00 -12.56 9.55
CA LEU A 312 16.94 -13.38 10.14
C LEU A 312 17.35 -14.84 10.20
N ASP A 313 17.83 -15.42 9.12
CA ASP A 313 18.32 -16.82 9.06
C ASP A 313 19.47 -17.08 10.04
N ALA A 314 20.40 -16.12 10.18
CA ALA A 314 21.61 -16.34 10.96
C ALA A 314 21.41 -16.13 12.47
N TYR A 315 20.53 -15.25 12.89
CA TYR A 315 20.54 -14.76 14.28
C TYR A 315 19.26 -15.00 15.04
N PHE A 316 18.12 -15.28 14.39
CA PHE A 316 16.85 -15.44 15.10
C PHE A 316 16.70 -16.82 15.74
N PRO A 317 15.76 -17.01 16.69
CA PRO A 317 15.53 -18.30 17.35
C PRO A 317 15.20 -19.43 16.35
N GLU A 318 15.56 -20.65 16.71
CA GLU A 318 15.12 -21.84 15.97
C GLU A 318 13.58 -21.89 15.91
N GLY A 319 13.03 -22.27 14.76
CA GLY A 319 11.58 -22.27 14.52
C GLY A 319 11.00 -20.94 14.04
N THR A 320 11.81 -19.87 13.94
CA THR A 320 11.39 -18.63 13.27
C THR A 320 11.14 -18.90 11.79
N LYS A 321 10.00 -18.41 11.29
CA LYS A 321 9.68 -18.38 9.86
C LYS A 321 9.63 -16.95 9.37
N HIS A 322 9.95 -16.74 8.12
CA HIS A 322 9.80 -15.44 7.48
C HIS A 322 9.54 -15.55 5.98
N THR A 323 8.92 -14.52 5.40
CA THR A 323 8.74 -14.42 3.97
C THR A 323 10.04 -14.02 3.27
N TYR A 324 10.17 -14.38 1.98
CA TYR A 324 11.23 -13.92 1.08
C TYR A 324 10.61 -13.19 -0.11
N PRO A 325 10.32 -11.87 0.02
CA PRO A 325 9.60 -11.14 -1.01
C PRO A 325 10.45 -10.88 -2.25
N ASP A 326 9.85 -11.01 -3.43
CA ASP A 326 10.47 -10.65 -4.72
C ASP A 326 10.52 -9.14 -4.98
N GLY A 327 9.95 -8.33 -4.09
CA GLY A 327 9.88 -6.88 -4.19
C GLY A 327 9.26 -6.23 -2.94
N GLY A 328 8.82 -5.00 -3.07
CA GLY A 328 8.17 -4.29 -1.97
C GLY A 328 9.14 -3.82 -0.89
N TYR A 329 8.66 -3.72 0.35
CA TYR A 329 9.41 -3.14 1.47
C TYR A 329 9.47 -4.00 2.72
N TYR A 330 8.71 -5.11 2.78
CA TYR A 330 8.43 -5.81 4.02
C TYR A 330 8.82 -7.28 3.97
N VAL A 331 9.35 -7.74 5.10
CA VAL A 331 9.43 -9.15 5.46
C VAL A 331 8.47 -9.37 6.62
N TRP A 332 7.64 -10.40 6.52
CA TRP A 332 6.83 -10.89 7.62
C TRP A 332 7.59 -11.97 8.37
N VAL A 333 7.68 -11.82 9.68
CA VAL A 333 8.40 -12.76 10.54
C VAL A 333 7.45 -13.35 11.56
N GLU A 334 7.44 -14.67 11.67
CA GLU A 334 6.71 -15.44 12.68
C GLU A 334 7.73 -16.08 13.63
N LEU A 335 7.74 -15.63 14.87
CA LEU A 335 8.56 -16.18 15.96
C LEU A 335 7.91 -17.43 16.55
N PRO A 336 8.65 -18.23 17.37
CA PRO A 336 8.04 -19.25 18.22
C PRO A 336 6.86 -18.70 19.01
N LYS A 337 5.80 -19.52 19.19
CA LYS A 337 4.50 -19.09 19.74
C LYS A 337 4.55 -18.53 21.16
N GLU A 338 5.62 -18.81 21.88
CA GLU A 338 5.85 -18.33 23.25
C GLU A 338 6.25 -16.85 23.31
N LEU A 339 6.69 -16.29 22.19
CA LEU A 339 7.17 -14.91 22.09
C LEU A 339 6.03 -14.01 21.61
N ASP A 340 5.55 -13.13 22.48
CA ASP A 340 4.54 -12.13 22.16
C ASP A 340 5.23 -10.81 21.77
N THR A 341 5.23 -10.52 20.46
CA THR A 341 5.95 -9.36 19.89
C THR A 341 5.42 -8.03 20.41
N GLY A 342 4.11 -7.93 20.63
CA GLY A 342 3.48 -6.72 21.15
C GLY A 342 3.89 -6.44 22.61
N LYS A 343 3.97 -7.48 23.45
CA LYS A 343 4.43 -7.33 24.82
C LYS A 343 5.93 -7.04 24.93
N LEU A 344 6.72 -7.58 24.01
CA LEU A 344 8.18 -7.40 24.01
C LEU A 344 8.61 -6.08 23.36
N ALA A 345 7.79 -5.45 22.52
CA ALA A 345 8.14 -4.23 21.78
C ALA A 345 8.63 -3.07 22.68
N PRO A 346 8.00 -2.75 23.83
CA PRO A 346 8.51 -1.69 24.72
C PRO A 346 9.91 -1.98 25.27
N GLU A 347 10.18 -3.22 25.67
CA GLU A 347 11.46 -3.65 26.21
C GLU A 347 12.56 -3.64 25.14
N VAL A 348 12.24 -4.05 23.91
CA VAL A 348 13.12 -3.95 22.73
C VAL A 348 13.48 -2.49 22.44
N ALA A 349 12.51 -1.60 22.45
CA ALA A 349 12.76 -0.19 22.23
C ALA A 349 13.66 0.43 23.32
N GLU A 350 13.43 0.09 24.58
CA GLU A 350 14.21 0.60 25.72
C GLU A 350 15.65 0.07 25.74
N LYS A 351 15.83 -1.25 25.53
CA LYS A 351 17.15 -1.90 25.67
C LYS A 351 18.01 -1.83 24.43
N LEU A 352 17.40 -1.84 23.23
CA LEU A 352 18.12 -1.95 21.96
C LEU A 352 18.05 -0.70 21.11
N ASN A 353 17.19 0.26 21.42
CA ASN A 353 16.83 1.39 20.56
C ASN A 353 16.36 0.94 19.15
N VAL A 354 15.62 -0.17 19.09
CA VAL A 354 15.08 -0.77 17.85
C VAL A 354 13.56 -0.88 17.97
N CYS A 355 12.84 -0.64 16.89
CA CYS A 355 11.42 -0.93 16.82
C CYS A 355 11.04 -1.66 15.53
N TYR A 356 9.96 -2.45 15.60
CA TYR A 356 9.35 -3.21 14.51
C TYR A 356 7.84 -3.02 14.54
N GLY A 357 7.15 -3.44 13.49
CA GLY A 357 5.68 -3.45 13.48
C GLY A 357 5.16 -4.70 14.21
N ASP A 358 4.46 -4.51 15.32
CA ASP A 358 3.74 -5.60 16.01
C ASP A 358 2.76 -6.27 15.06
N GLY A 359 2.84 -7.60 14.92
CA GLY A 359 2.05 -8.36 13.98
C GLY A 359 0.55 -8.34 14.29
N SER A 360 0.19 -8.31 15.57
CA SER A 360 -1.22 -8.37 16.00
C SER A 360 -2.07 -7.23 15.44
N ILE A 361 -1.48 -6.05 15.21
CA ILE A 361 -2.22 -4.88 14.70
C ILE A 361 -2.69 -5.00 13.25
N PHE A 362 -2.15 -5.96 12.49
CA PHE A 362 -2.54 -6.21 11.11
C PHE A 362 -3.70 -7.20 10.97
N PHE A 363 -4.21 -7.72 12.08
CA PHE A 363 -5.37 -8.60 12.10
C PHE A 363 -6.63 -7.81 12.47
N SER A 364 -7.61 -7.80 11.57
CA SER A 364 -8.90 -7.15 11.79
C SER A 364 -9.78 -7.95 12.75
N GLU A 365 -10.89 -7.36 13.21
CA GLU A 365 -11.96 -8.09 13.90
C GLU A 365 -12.41 -9.32 13.07
N GLY A 366 -12.78 -10.39 13.76
CA GLY A 366 -13.18 -11.67 13.13
C GLY A 366 -12.03 -12.67 13.00
N ASN A 367 -10.79 -12.28 13.29
CA ASN A 367 -9.70 -13.22 13.47
C ASN A 367 -9.73 -13.86 14.88
N PRO A 368 -9.10 -15.04 15.07
CA PRO A 368 -8.96 -15.63 16.39
C PRO A 368 -8.26 -14.67 17.38
N GLU A 369 -8.62 -14.77 18.66
CA GLU A 369 -7.93 -14.06 19.72
C GLU A 369 -6.44 -14.42 19.75
N GLY A 370 -5.57 -13.41 19.83
CA GLY A 370 -4.12 -13.59 19.80
C GLY A 370 -3.53 -13.81 18.41
N ALA A 371 -4.32 -13.68 17.34
CA ALA A 371 -3.79 -13.78 15.98
C ALA A 371 -2.65 -12.78 15.76
N GLY A 372 -1.51 -13.25 15.24
CA GLY A 372 -0.33 -12.45 14.96
C GLY A 372 0.47 -11.98 16.19
N SER A 373 0.16 -12.45 17.42
CA SER A 373 0.88 -12.04 18.63
C SER A 373 2.37 -12.42 18.62
N ASN A 374 2.75 -13.50 17.92
CA ASN A 374 4.12 -13.89 17.70
C ASN A 374 4.71 -13.43 16.37
N CYS A 375 4.00 -12.56 15.67
CA CYS A 375 4.42 -12.07 14.36
C CYS A 375 4.96 -10.64 14.43
N MET A 376 5.77 -10.25 13.43
CA MET A 376 6.18 -8.86 13.24
C MET A 376 6.35 -8.54 11.76
N ARG A 377 6.04 -7.30 11.39
CA ARG A 377 6.40 -6.73 10.10
C ARG A 377 7.74 -6.04 10.21
N MET A 378 8.69 -6.42 9.36
CA MET A 378 10.01 -5.83 9.28
C MET A 378 10.17 -5.08 7.96
N ASN A 379 10.41 -3.77 8.05
CA ASN A 379 10.69 -2.92 6.89
C ASN A 379 12.20 -2.87 6.62
N PHE A 380 12.62 -3.22 5.41
CA PHE A 380 14.04 -3.14 5.02
C PHE A 380 14.39 -1.89 4.19
N SER A 381 13.40 -1.08 3.79
CA SER A 381 13.67 0.05 2.90
C SER A 381 14.41 1.21 3.57
N GLY A 382 14.19 1.40 4.87
CA GLY A 382 14.60 2.61 5.59
C GLY A 382 16.05 2.65 6.06
N GLN A 383 16.73 1.50 6.19
CA GLN A 383 18.05 1.39 6.82
C GLN A 383 19.10 0.80 5.87
N PRO A 384 20.39 1.24 5.96
CA PRO A 384 21.49 0.60 5.26
C PRO A 384 21.73 -0.85 5.70
N GLU A 385 22.36 -1.67 4.86
CA GLU A 385 22.60 -3.11 5.05
C GLU A 385 23.37 -3.43 6.35
N GLU A 386 24.35 -2.60 6.70
CA GLU A 386 25.14 -2.78 7.92
C GLU A 386 24.30 -2.54 9.16
N VAL A 387 23.46 -1.47 9.13
CA VAL A 387 22.52 -1.15 10.24
C VAL A 387 21.48 -2.24 10.38
N ILE A 388 20.94 -2.76 9.27
CA ILE A 388 20.02 -3.90 9.26
C ILE A 388 20.69 -5.10 9.93
N THR A 389 21.86 -5.51 9.46
CA THR A 389 22.57 -6.71 9.95
C THR A 389 22.91 -6.60 11.43
N GLU A 390 23.47 -5.47 11.87
CA GLU A 390 23.87 -5.25 13.26
C GLU A 390 22.66 -5.31 14.20
N ASN A 391 21.57 -4.59 13.86
CA ASN A 391 20.43 -4.48 14.75
C ASN A 391 19.54 -5.74 14.73
N LEU A 392 19.45 -6.46 13.60
CA LEU A 392 18.80 -7.76 13.61
C LEU A 392 19.57 -8.82 14.39
N LYS A 393 20.90 -8.74 14.43
CA LYS A 393 21.70 -9.58 15.32
C LYS A 393 21.40 -9.32 16.80
N LYS A 394 21.29 -8.04 17.21
CA LYS A 394 20.89 -7.68 18.58
C LYS A 394 19.48 -8.18 18.89
N LEU A 395 18.54 -7.95 17.96
CA LEU A 395 17.15 -8.35 18.11
C LEU A 395 16.98 -9.88 18.18
N GLY A 396 17.65 -10.64 17.30
CA GLY A 396 17.63 -12.09 17.33
C GLY A 396 18.22 -12.69 18.61
N ASN A 397 19.29 -12.09 19.15
CA ASN A 397 19.83 -12.50 20.45
C ASN A 397 18.91 -12.18 21.64
N PHE A 398 18.13 -11.11 21.54
CA PHE A 398 17.13 -10.75 22.55
C PHE A 398 15.97 -11.74 22.60
N PHE A 399 15.57 -12.31 21.47
CA PHE A 399 14.49 -13.28 21.39
C PHE A 399 14.92 -14.74 21.73
N LYS A 400 16.21 -15.04 21.86
CA LYS A 400 16.74 -16.34 22.32
C LYS A 400 16.71 -16.45 23.86
#